data_e95dfd1ca20f9cc411bbda964ba83b31
#
_entry.id   e95dfd1ca20f9cc411bbda964ba83b31
#
_cell.length_a   1.000
_cell.length_b   1.000
_cell.length_c   1.000
_cell.angle_alpha   90.00
_cell.angle_beta   90.00
_cell.angle_gamma   90.00
#
_symmetry.space_group_name_H-M   'P 1'
#
loop_
_entity.id
_entity.type
_entity.pdbx_description
1 polymer ?
#
loop_
_entity_poly.entity_id
_entity_poly.type
_entity_poly.pdbx_seq_one_letter_code
_entity_poly.pdbx_strand_id
1 'polypeptide(L)'
;MLYTESDLEAAMDKIETINFHEEKEVGGIKFWCYNAGHVLGAAMFLIEIDGIKILYTGDYSREEDRLLKPAEFTDCEVDVLIVESTYGTTEHSDKVQREQKFTKAVTDIVSRGGKCLMPVFALGKAQELLLILNEHWSRHPELSSVPIYYQGNLANRALSIFNTHRNLMGDKLRMELESGQNPFKFQQYDKLDTIAEATTPLVIIASPGMLQNGPSRELFVKWAPFPENGVIFTGYSVEGSLAKKVIDSDKTIVVGDQILNREMSVNYESFSAHADFLATQDYIEILQPPNIVLVHGDQVEMGKLRDRLQSIYKERIQILTPRNCQLVRFNLVSKKSAKIIGSLAKRVIEQAVLARDRMANSIPIEPSTGQAAIQAAEDVDMEDAAEEEKKDEEEDLSNYVTVDGVIIKQDFDHLIMEENEVDKYTPL
;
A
#
# COMPACT_ATOMS: atom_id res chain seq x y z
N MET A 1 -27.38 16.11 -10.90
CA MET A 1 -26.01 15.99 -11.43
C MET A 1 -25.13 16.84 -10.53
N LEU A 2 -24.02 16.29 -10.01
CA LEU A 2 -23.14 16.99 -9.06
C LEU A 2 -22.13 17.90 -9.78
N TYR A 3 -21.78 17.57 -11.04
CA TYR A 3 -20.86 18.32 -11.89
C TYR A 3 -21.18 18.05 -13.37
N THR A 4 -20.72 18.92 -14.24
CA THR A 4 -20.87 18.84 -15.70
C THR A 4 -19.58 18.32 -16.35
N GLU A 5 -19.63 18.00 -17.65
CA GLU A 5 -18.45 17.63 -18.44
C GLU A 5 -17.42 18.77 -18.47
N SER A 6 -17.89 20.03 -18.60
CA SER A 6 -17.01 21.21 -18.55
C SER A 6 -16.31 21.38 -17.20
N ASP A 7 -16.97 21.03 -16.09
CA ASP A 7 -16.34 21.06 -14.76
C ASP A 7 -15.23 19.99 -14.67
N LEU A 8 -15.44 18.82 -15.29
CA LEU A 8 -14.44 17.77 -15.36
C LEU A 8 -13.22 18.21 -16.18
N GLU A 9 -13.44 18.77 -17.39
CA GLU A 9 -12.38 19.29 -18.24
C GLU A 9 -11.56 20.37 -17.52
N ALA A 10 -12.24 21.35 -16.91
CA ALA A 10 -11.58 22.40 -16.14
C ALA A 10 -10.81 21.90 -14.91
N ALA A 11 -11.24 20.80 -14.31
CA ALA A 11 -10.50 20.14 -13.24
C ALA A 11 -9.25 19.43 -13.76
N MET A 12 -9.36 18.73 -14.90
CA MET A 12 -8.23 18.04 -15.54
C MET A 12 -7.10 19.01 -15.93
N ASP A 13 -7.44 20.21 -16.41
CA ASP A 13 -6.46 21.24 -16.78
C ASP A 13 -5.65 21.79 -15.59
N LYS A 14 -6.13 21.55 -14.36
CA LYS A 14 -5.44 21.99 -13.13
C LYS A 14 -4.56 20.90 -12.51
N ILE A 15 -4.54 19.70 -13.08
CA ILE A 15 -3.74 18.58 -12.54
C ILE A 15 -2.27 18.81 -12.88
N GLU A 16 -1.45 18.86 -11.85
CA GLU A 16 0.01 18.80 -11.97
C GLU A 16 0.49 17.41 -11.61
N THR A 17 1.53 16.95 -12.30
CA THR A 17 2.15 15.63 -12.05
C THR A 17 3.29 15.73 -11.06
N ILE A 18 3.52 14.63 -10.32
CA ILE A 18 4.66 14.45 -9.44
C ILE A 18 5.27 13.07 -9.70
N ASN A 19 6.59 12.94 -9.61
CA ASN A 19 7.28 11.66 -9.69
C ASN A 19 7.52 11.09 -8.28
N PHE A 20 7.72 9.78 -8.20
CA PHE A 20 8.16 9.17 -6.93
C PHE A 20 9.48 9.79 -6.48
N HIS A 21 9.61 10.03 -5.17
CA HIS A 21 10.74 10.65 -4.48
C HIS A 21 11.03 12.11 -4.87
N GLU A 22 10.16 12.73 -5.67
CA GLU A 22 10.24 14.16 -5.96
C GLU A 22 9.76 14.97 -4.77
N GLU A 23 10.58 15.94 -4.32
CA GLU A 23 10.17 16.93 -3.33
C GLU A 23 9.44 18.08 -4.03
N LYS A 24 8.25 18.40 -3.56
CA LYS A 24 7.51 19.61 -3.97
C LYS A 24 7.18 20.44 -2.74
N GLU A 25 7.14 21.76 -2.95
CA GLU A 25 6.71 22.71 -1.95
C GLU A 25 5.60 23.59 -2.52
N VAL A 26 4.46 23.63 -1.83
CA VAL A 26 3.31 24.47 -2.21
C VAL A 26 2.81 25.21 -0.97
N GLY A 27 2.86 26.54 -1.01
CA GLY A 27 2.38 27.37 0.11
C GLY A 27 3.13 27.11 1.43
N GLY A 28 4.42 26.73 1.36
CA GLY A 28 5.26 26.42 2.51
C GLY A 28 5.03 25.01 3.11
N ILE A 29 4.23 24.18 2.46
CA ILE A 29 4.05 22.78 2.79
C ILE A 29 4.92 21.96 1.86
N LYS A 30 5.85 21.19 2.41
CA LYS A 30 6.68 20.25 1.67
C LYS A 30 6.02 18.90 1.62
N PHE A 31 6.16 18.19 0.50
CA PHE A 31 5.67 16.83 0.39
C PHE A 31 6.47 16.00 -0.62
N TRP A 32 6.51 14.72 -0.36
CA TRP A 32 7.16 13.69 -1.17
C TRP A 32 6.16 12.59 -1.51
N CYS A 33 6.43 11.90 -2.60
CA CYS A 33 5.59 10.84 -3.11
C CYS A 33 6.38 9.51 -3.11
N TYR A 34 5.85 8.48 -2.44
CA TYR A 34 6.42 7.13 -2.35
C TYR A 34 5.50 6.11 -3.00
N ASN A 35 6.06 5.03 -3.55
CA ASN A 35 5.25 3.96 -4.14
C ASN A 35 4.37 3.28 -3.07
N ALA A 36 3.07 3.16 -3.36
CA ALA A 36 2.10 2.51 -2.48
C ALA A 36 1.86 1.02 -2.81
N GLY A 37 2.31 0.51 -3.96
CA GLY A 37 2.17 -0.89 -4.34
C GLY A 37 0.76 -1.38 -4.66
N HIS A 38 -0.28 -0.61 -4.42
CA HIS A 38 -1.70 -0.98 -4.56
C HIS A 38 -2.13 -1.16 -6.02
N VAL A 39 -1.93 -0.13 -6.83
CA VAL A 39 -2.13 -0.12 -8.29
C VAL A 39 -1.01 0.67 -8.94
N LEU A 40 -0.84 0.52 -10.25
CA LEU A 40 0.20 1.25 -10.98
C LEU A 40 0.04 2.76 -10.81
N GLY A 41 1.06 3.40 -10.24
CA GLY A 41 1.08 4.83 -9.96
C GLY A 41 0.42 5.24 -8.63
N ALA A 42 -0.08 4.31 -7.83
CA ALA A 42 -0.56 4.62 -6.48
C ALA A 42 0.59 5.11 -5.61
N ALA A 43 0.33 6.16 -4.85
CA ALA A 43 1.35 6.84 -4.08
C ALA A 43 0.92 7.08 -2.63
N MET A 44 1.89 6.93 -1.74
CA MET A 44 1.83 7.44 -0.37
C MET A 44 2.43 8.84 -0.35
N PHE A 45 1.92 9.72 0.49
CA PHE A 45 2.40 11.08 0.62
C PHE A 45 2.96 11.33 2.01
N LEU A 46 4.24 11.68 2.06
CA LEU A 46 4.86 12.26 3.25
C LEU A 46 4.75 13.77 3.16
N ILE A 47 4.11 14.38 4.13
CA ILE A 47 3.82 15.81 4.18
C ILE A 47 4.55 16.40 5.38
N GLU A 48 5.31 17.46 5.19
CA GLU A 48 5.99 18.20 6.26
C GLU A 48 5.40 19.60 6.40
N ILE A 49 4.95 19.91 7.61
CA ILE A 49 4.38 21.21 7.96
C ILE A 49 5.04 21.66 9.27
N ASP A 50 5.81 22.74 9.21
CA ASP A 50 6.53 23.31 10.38
C ASP A 50 7.36 22.25 11.15
N GLY A 51 8.03 21.35 10.40
CA GLY A 51 8.87 20.27 10.96
C GLY A 51 8.12 19.04 11.45
N ILE A 52 6.78 19.02 11.36
CA ILE A 52 5.94 17.86 11.68
C ILE A 52 5.73 17.04 10.42
N LYS A 53 5.99 15.74 10.47
CA LYS A 53 5.89 14.83 9.34
C LYS A 53 4.68 13.91 9.47
N ILE A 54 3.82 13.98 8.46
CA ILE A 54 2.59 13.20 8.37
C ILE A 54 2.70 12.28 7.16
N LEU A 55 2.63 10.98 7.36
CA LEU A 55 2.56 10.00 6.27
C LEU A 55 1.11 9.57 6.05
N TYR A 56 0.61 9.81 4.83
CA TYR A 56 -0.67 9.29 4.36
C TYR A 56 -0.42 8.15 3.37
N THR A 57 -0.83 6.94 3.71
CA THR A 57 -0.59 5.78 2.86
C THR A 57 -1.47 5.74 1.62
N GLY A 58 -2.66 6.38 1.64
CA GLY A 58 -3.71 6.00 0.72
C GLY A 58 -3.99 4.50 0.84
N ASP A 59 -4.52 3.89 -0.19
CA ASP A 59 -4.60 2.43 -0.29
C ASP A 59 -3.22 1.88 -0.65
N TYR A 60 -2.70 0.92 0.11
CA TYR A 60 -1.34 0.41 -0.06
C TYR A 60 -1.25 -1.11 0.06
N SER A 61 -0.22 -1.70 -0.52
CA SER A 61 0.07 -3.12 -0.43
C SER A 61 1.55 -3.37 -0.16
N ARG A 62 1.83 -4.22 0.83
CA ARG A 62 3.18 -4.66 1.17
C ARG A 62 3.54 -6.02 0.54
N GLU A 63 2.56 -6.69 -0.05
CA GLU A 63 2.80 -7.96 -0.75
C GLU A 63 3.45 -7.70 -2.10
N GLU A 64 4.62 -8.28 -2.33
CA GLU A 64 5.23 -8.31 -3.66
C GLU A 64 4.41 -9.22 -4.57
N ASP A 65 3.83 -8.67 -5.61
CA ASP A 65 3.10 -9.41 -6.63
C ASP A 65 3.90 -9.52 -7.94
N ARG A 66 3.32 -10.15 -8.97
CA ARG A 66 3.97 -10.28 -10.28
C ARG A 66 4.04 -8.96 -11.04
N LEU A 67 3.17 -8.05 -10.70
CA LEU A 67 2.93 -6.84 -11.48
C LEU A 67 3.65 -5.63 -10.90
N LEU A 68 3.58 -5.45 -9.58
CA LEU A 68 3.98 -4.23 -8.89
C LEU A 68 5.01 -4.51 -7.79
N LYS A 69 5.82 -3.50 -7.52
CA LYS A 69 6.67 -3.46 -6.33
C LYS A 69 5.81 -3.21 -5.08
N PRO A 70 6.19 -3.74 -3.92
CA PRO A 70 5.51 -3.45 -2.66
C PRO A 70 5.63 -1.97 -2.28
N ALA A 71 4.75 -1.49 -1.41
CA ALA A 71 4.84 -0.16 -0.82
C ALA A 71 6.19 0.04 -0.13
N GLU A 72 6.75 1.23 -0.29
CA GLU A 72 8.05 1.61 0.26
C GLU A 72 7.94 2.02 1.73
N PHE A 73 9.09 2.08 2.39
CA PHE A 73 9.24 2.77 3.68
C PHE A 73 9.80 4.17 3.45
N THR A 74 9.54 5.06 4.39
CA THR A 74 10.19 6.37 4.40
C THR A 74 11.48 6.30 5.22
N ASP A 75 12.50 7.03 4.78
CA ASP A 75 13.81 7.08 5.49
C ASP A 75 13.82 8.08 6.66
N CYS A 76 12.65 8.54 7.10
CA CYS A 76 12.57 9.54 8.16
C CYS A 76 11.51 9.17 9.20
N GLU A 77 11.66 9.73 10.39
CA GLU A 77 10.67 9.65 11.47
C GLU A 77 9.33 10.24 11.02
N VAL A 78 8.23 9.63 11.42
CA VAL A 78 6.85 10.02 11.09
C VAL A 78 6.13 10.36 12.40
N ASP A 79 5.66 11.59 12.55
CA ASP A 79 4.92 12.01 13.75
C ASP A 79 3.46 11.54 13.77
N VAL A 80 2.84 11.45 12.57
CA VAL A 80 1.48 10.96 12.41
C VAL A 80 1.40 10.05 11.19
N LEU A 81 0.95 8.82 11.39
CA LEU A 81 0.63 7.89 10.31
C LEU A 81 -0.89 7.87 10.07
N ILE A 82 -1.34 8.23 8.88
CA ILE A 82 -2.72 8.06 8.44
C ILE A 82 -2.72 6.84 7.50
N VAL A 83 -3.35 5.75 7.95
CA VAL A 83 -3.25 4.45 7.29
C VAL A 83 -4.63 3.85 7.00
N GLU A 84 -4.76 3.22 5.84
CA GLU A 84 -5.97 2.48 5.49
C GLU A 84 -6.19 1.28 6.43
N SER A 85 -7.44 0.83 6.51
CA SER A 85 -7.86 -0.25 7.38
C SER A 85 -8.93 -1.17 6.74
N THR A 86 -8.86 -1.34 5.43
CA THR A 86 -9.83 -2.10 4.63
C THR A 86 -10.05 -3.50 5.17
N TYR A 87 -8.99 -4.21 5.54
CA TYR A 87 -9.07 -5.58 6.04
C TYR A 87 -9.09 -5.71 7.57
N GLY A 88 -8.97 -4.60 8.29
CA GLY A 88 -9.04 -4.63 9.75
C GLY A 88 -8.06 -5.64 10.38
N THR A 89 -8.59 -6.62 11.09
CA THR A 89 -7.80 -7.70 11.73
C THR A 89 -7.69 -8.97 10.89
N THR A 90 -8.15 -8.95 9.65
CA THR A 90 -8.09 -10.10 8.75
C THR A 90 -6.66 -10.32 8.26
N GLU A 91 -6.22 -11.56 8.23
CA GLU A 91 -4.94 -11.99 7.68
C GLU A 91 -5.17 -12.69 6.33
N HIS A 92 -4.37 -12.37 5.33
CA HIS A 92 -4.45 -13.02 4.03
C HIS A 92 -3.84 -14.43 4.09
N SER A 93 -4.39 -15.34 3.31
CA SER A 93 -3.79 -16.66 3.14
C SER A 93 -2.44 -16.55 2.42
N ASP A 94 -1.56 -17.50 2.68
CA ASP A 94 -0.27 -17.61 1.98
C ASP A 94 -0.44 -17.52 0.46
N LYS A 95 0.43 -16.75 -0.20
CA LYS A 95 0.37 -16.46 -1.63
C LYS A 95 0.36 -17.72 -2.49
N VAL A 96 1.23 -18.69 -2.19
CA VAL A 96 1.35 -19.94 -2.97
C VAL A 96 0.09 -20.77 -2.83
N GLN A 97 -0.43 -20.91 -1.61
CA GLN A 97 -1.67 -21.64 -1.36
C GLN A 97 -2.87 -20.97 -2.03
N ARG A 98 -2.95 -19.65 -1.99
CA ARG A 98 -3.99 -18.84 -2.64
C ARG A 98 -3.99 -19.05 -4.15
N GLU A 99 -2.83 -18.98 -4.78
CA GLU A 99 -2.67 -19.22 -6.22
C GLU A 99 -3.01 -20.66 -6.61
N GLN A 100 -2.61 -21.65 -5.81
CA GLN A 100 -2.96 -23.04 -6.04
C GLN A 100 -4.48 -23.28 -5.95
N LYS A 101 -5.15 -22.73 -4.93
CA LYS A 101 -6.62 -22.82 -4.82
C LYS A 101 -7.33 -22.14 -5.98
N PHE A 102 -6.85 -20.96 -6.36
CA PHE A 102 -7.39 -20.20 -7.49
C PHE A 102 -7.25 -21.00 -8.80
N THR A 103 -6.06 -21.42 -9.17
CA THR A 103 -5.82 -22.15 -10.43
C THR A 103 -6.53 -23.51 -10.43
N LYS A 104 -6.62 -24.18 -9.27
CA LYS A 104 -7.41 -25.40 -9.13
C LYS A 104 -8.90 -25.13 -9.38
N ALA A 105 -9.48 -24.10 -8.76
CA ALA A 105 -10.90 -23.76 -8.95
C ALA A 105 -11.21 -23.46 -10.42
N VAL A 106 -10.33 -22.73 -11.12
CA VAL A 106 -10.47 -22.47 -12.56
C VAL A 106 -10.44 -23.78 -13.35
N THR A 107 -9.44 -24.61 -13.10
CA THR A 107 -9.25 -25.91 -13.77
C THR A 107 -10.47 -26.82 -13.55
N ASP A 108 -10.96 -26.92 -12.32
CA ASP A 108 -12.15 -27.72 -11.97
C ASP A 108 -13.40 -27.28 -12.75
N ILE A 109 -13.59 -25.95 -12.95
CA ILE A 109 -14.72 -25.40 -13.72
C ILE A 109 -14.59 -25.74 -15.20
N VAL A 110 -13.44 -25.49 -15.82
CA VAL A 110 -13.28 -25.71 -17.26
C VAL A 110 -13.20 -27.21 -17.62
N SER A 111 -12.66 -28.05 -16.72
CA SER A 111 -12.56 -29.50 -16.93
C SER A 111 -13.93 -30.21 -16.91
N ARG A 112 -14.93 -29.68 -16.20
CA ARG A 112 -16.32 -30.18 -16.24
C ARG A 112 -17.14 -29.60 -17.40
N GLY A 113 -16.47 -28.88 -18.34
CA GLY A 113 -17.14 -28.31 -19.51
C GLY A 113 -17.73 -26.92 -19.26
N GLY A 114 -17.50 -26.33 -18.11
CA GLY A 114 -18.10 -25.08 -17.68
C GLY A 114 -17.35 -23.82 -18.11
N LYS A 115 -18.03 -22.70 -17.94
CA LYS A 115 -17.51 -21.34 -18.16
C LYS A 115 -17.13 -20.73 -16.82
N CYS A 116 -15.92 -20.20 -16.73
CA CYS A 116 -15.39 -19.55 -15.52
C CYS A 116 -15.50 -18.02 -15.66
N LEU A 117 -16.34 -17.41 -14.84
CA LEU A 117 -16.47 -15.95 -14.74
C LEU A 117 -15.61 -15.42 -13.59
N MET A 118 -14.80 -14.40 -13.88
CA MET A 118 -14.03 -13.65 -12.88
C MET A 118 -14.45 -12.19 -12.90
N PRO A 119 -15.33 -11.78 -11.98
CA PRO A 119 -15.67 -10.36 -11.81
C PRO A 119 -14.49 -9.60 -11.19
N VAL A 120 -14.01 -8.54 -11.86
CA VAL A 120 -12.83 -7.78 -11.43
C VAL A 120 -13.00 -6.29 -11.63
N PHE A 121 -12.22 -5.49 -10.91
CA PHE A 121 -11.95 -4.12 -11.32
C PHE A 121 -11.05 -4.13 -12.56
N ALA A 122 -11.30 -3.23 -13.49
CA ALA A 122 -10.62 -3.24 -14.80
C ALA A 122 -9.13 -2.91 -14.73
N LEU A 123 -8.68 -2.30 -13.63
CA LEU A 123 -7.29 -1.95 -13.40
C LEU A 123 -6.79 -2.57 -12.09
N GLY A 124 -5.54 -3.00 -12.06
CA GLY A 124 -4.89 -3.58 -10.88
C GLY A 124 -4.82 -5.11 -10.94
N LYS A 125 -5.49 -5.80 -10.02
CA LYS A 125 -5.38 -7.27 -9.88
C LYS A 125 -5.85 -8.09 -11.09
N ALA A 126 -6.69 -7.52 -11.97
CA ALA A 126 -7.09 -8.19 -13.22
C ALA A 126 -5.88 -8.60 -14.07
N GLN A 127 -4.86 -7.75 -14.15
CA GLN A 127 -3.64 -8.01 -14.91
C GLN A 127 -2.78 -9.09 -14.23
N GLU A 128 -2.70 -9.09 -12.90
CA GLU A 128 -2.01 -10.15 -12.15
C GLU A 128 -2.68 -11.51 -12.34
N LEU A 129 -4.01 -11.58 -12.25
CA LEU A 129 -4.75 -12.82 -12.49
C LEU A 129 -4.50 -13.36 -13.89
N LEU A 130 -4.43 -12.48 -14.89
CA LEU A 130 -4.10 -12.87 -16.26
C LEU A 130 -2.69 -13.49 -16.35
N LEU A 131 -1.71 -12.91 -15.67
CA LEU A 131 -0.35 -13.47 -15.61
C LEU A 131 -0.34 -14.87 -14.94
N ILE A 132 -1.04 -15.03 -13.82
CA ILE A 132 -1.16 -16.31 -13.11
C ILE A 132 -1.80 -17.37 -14.04
N LEU A 133 -2.88 -17.02 -14.73
CA LEU A 133 -3.54 -17.92 -15.68
C LEU A 133 -2.61 -18.30 -16.83
N ASN A 134 -1.88 -17.35 -17.41
CA ASN A 134 -0.96 -17.62 -18.51
C ASN A 134 0.21 -18.52 -18.09
N GLU A 135 0.76 -18.32 -16.88
CA GLU A 135 1.74 -19.22 -16.30
C GLU A 135 1.15 -20.63 -16.07
N HIS A 136 -0.07 -20.71 -15.58
CA HIS A 136 -0.75 -21.99 -15.35
C HIS A 136 -1.01 -22.73 -16.67
N TRP A 137 -1.55 -22.06 -17.69
CA TRP A 137 -1.78 -22.63 -19.04
C TRP A 137 -0.48 -23.11 -19.70
N SER A 138 0.62 -22.41 -19.50
CA SER A 138 1.93 -22.83 -20.06
C SER A 138 2.45 -24.12 -19.44
N ARG A 139 2.05 -24.45 -18.23
CA ARG A 139 2.42 -25.68 -17.51
C ARG A 139 1.42 -26.83 -17.72
N HIS A 140 0.23 -26.52 -18.26
CA HIS A 140 -0.89 -27.43 -18.45
C HIS A 140 -1.36 -27.47 -19.92
N PRO A 141 -0.65 -28.23 -20.81
CA PRO A 141 -0.99 -28.28 -22.24
C PRO A 141 -2.42 -28.73 -22.52
N GLU A 142 -3.03 -29.52 -21.63
CA GLU A 142 -4.44 -29.95 -21.71
C GLU A 142 -5.43 -28.79 -21.69
N LEU A 143 -5.04 -27.65 -21.14
CA LEU A 143 -5.88 -26.44 -21.10
C LEU A 143 -5.69 -25.55 -22.34
N SER A 144 -4.80 -25.89 -23.28
CA SER A 144 -4.46 -25.04 -24.43
C SER A 144 -5.64 -24.72 -25.35
N SER A 145 -6.66 -25.58 -25.38
CA SER A 145 -7.89 -25.37 -26.15
C SER A 145 -8.92 -24.46 -25.45
N VAL A 146 -8.73 -24.15 -24.16
CA VAL A 146 -9.63 -23.30 -23.39
C VAL A 146 -9.19 -21.84 -23.51
N PRO A 147 -9.98 -20.97 -24.16
CA PRO A 147 -9.60 -19.57 -24.33
C PRO A 147 -9.77 -18.78 -23.04
N ILE A 148 -8.86 -17.83 -22.82
CA ILE A 148 -8.96 -16.80 -21.79
C ILE A 148 -9.40 -15.50 -22.46
N TYR A 149 -10.55 -14.97 -22.05
CA TYR A 149 -11.06 -13.69 -22.54
C TYR A 149 -10.87 -12.60 -21.48
N TYR A 150 -10.44 -11.44 -21.93
CA TYR A 150 -10.42 -10.25 -21.10
C TYR A 150 -11.10 -9.12 -21.86
N GLN A 151 -12.17 -8.58 -21.28
CA GLN A 151 -13.00 -7.64 -21.99
C GLN A 151 -12.67 -6.19 -21.68
N GLY A 152 -12.69 -5.42 -22.77
CA GLY A 152 -13.03 -4.00 -22.81
C GLY A 152 -11.91 -3.11 -23.31
N ASN A 153 -12.31 -1.97 -23.83
CA ASN A 153 -11.40 -0.89 -24.20
C ASN A 153 -10.48 -0.46 -23.02
N LEU A 154 -11.00 -0.59 -21.78
CA LEU A 154 -10.23 -0.36 -20.56
C LEU A 154 -9.11 -1.36 -20.36
N ALA A 155 -9.31 -2.65 -20.69
CA ALA A 155 -8.25 -3.66 -20.60
C ALA A 155 -7.06 -3.31 -21.50
N ASN A 156 -7.32 -2.94 -22.75
CA ASN A 156 -6.28 -2.55 -23.71
C ASN A 156 -5.57 -1.25 -23.30
N ARG A 157 -6.33 -0.27 -22.81
CA ARG A 157 -5.76 0.99 -22.29
C ARG A 157 -4.90 0.74 -21.07
N ALA A 158 -5.34 -0.10 -20.13
CA ALA A 158 -4.56 -0.48 -18.97
C ALA A 158 -3.22 -1.11 -19.38
N LEU A 159 -3.23 -2.11 -20.28
CA LEU A 159 -2.01 -2.73 -20.77
C LEU A 159 -1.08 -1.75 -21.52
N SER A 160 -1.65 -0.79 -22.25
CA SER A 160 -0.87 0.28 -22.88
C SER A 160 -0.18 1.16 -21.83
N ILE A 161 -0.89 1.52 -20.75
CA ILE A 161 -0.32 2.30 -19.64
C ILE A 161 0.79 1.51 -18.94
N PHE A 162 0.58 0.22 -18.65
CA PHE A 162 1.64 -0.64 -18.10
C PHE A 162 2.87 -0.67 -19.01
N ASN A 163 2.69 -0.80 -20.32
CA ASN A 163 3.81 -0.75 -21.27
C ASN A 163 4.55 0.59 -21.27
N THR A 164 3.87 1.71 -21.03
CA THR A 164 4.48 3.04 -20.95
C THR A 164 5.26 3.22 -19.65
N HIS A 165 4.76 2.68 -18.54
CA HIS A 165 5.34 2.86 -17.20
C HIS A 165 6.03 1.59 -16.68
N ARG A 166 6.83 0.93 -17.53
CA ARG A 166 7.53 -0.34 -17.18
C ARG A 166 8.46 -0.20 -15.97
N ASN A 167 9.02 0.98 -15.76
CA ASN A 167 9.88 1.29 -14.61
C ASN A 167 9.19 1.15 -13.25
N LEU A 168 7.86 1.21 -13.20
CA LEU A 168 7.05 1.06 -11.98
C LEU A 168 6.65 -0.39 -11.71
N MET A 169 6.91 -1.30 -12.63
CA MET A 169 6.61 -2.72 -12.49
C MET A 169 7.65 -3.46 -11.66
N GLY A 170 7.28 -4.66 -11.20
CA GLY A 170 8.20 -5.63 -10.64
C GLY A 170 9.32 -5.99 -11.63
N ASP A 171 10.53 -6.23 -11.11
CA ASP A 171 11.73 -6.38 -11.96
C ASP A 171 11.64 -7.55 -12.93
N LYS A 172 11.04 -8.68 -12.52
CA LYS A 172 10.87 -9.86 -13.38
C LYS A 172 10.01 -9.55 -14.61
N LEU A 173 8.83 -8.95 -14.39
CA LEU A 173 7.91 -8.61 -15.47
C LEU A 173 8.50 -7.56 -16.41
N ARG A 174 9.24 -6.58 -15.86
CA ARG A 174 9.96 -5.59 -16.64
C ARG A 174 10.97 -6.24 -17.60
N MET A 175 11.80 -7.18 -17.11
CA MET A 175 12.77 -7.90 -17.94
C MET A 175 12.10 -8.71 -19.05
N GLU A 176 10.97 -9.38 -18.77
CA GLU A 176 10.20 -10.12 -19.78
C GLU A 176 9.71 -9.19 -20.91
N LEU A 177 9.15 -8.04 -20.56
CA LEU A 177 8.67 -7.03 -21.52
C LEU A 177 9.82 -6.40 -22.31
N GLU A 178 10.98 -6.13 -21.69
CA GLU A 178 12.18 -5.61 -22.34
C GLU A 178 12.79 -6.62 -23.32
N SER A 179 12.66 -7.93 -23.04
CA SER A 179 13.09 -8.99 -23.97
C SER A 179 12.15 -9.17 -25.18
N GLY A 180 11.08 -8.37 -25.28
CA GLY A 180 10.09 -8.44 -26.36
C GLY A 180 9.05 -9.54 -26.18
N GLN A 181 9.00 -10.20 -25.03
CA GLN A 181 7.95 -11.16 -24.71
C GLN A 181 6.69 -10.41 -24.29
N ASN A 182 5.52 -10.90 -24.71
CA ASN A 182 4.23 -10.42 -24.19
C ASN A 182 3.69 -11.44 -23.20
N PRO A 183 3.79 -11.17 -21.89
CA PRO A 183 3.28 -12.07 -20.87
C PRO A 183 1.74 -12.01 -20.74
N PHE A 184 1.09 -10.97 -21.28
CA PHE A 184 -0.35 -10.79 -21.22
C PHE A 184 -1.02 -11.43 -22.43
N LYS A 185 -1.30 -12.72 -22.36
CA LYS A 185 -1.98 -13.46 -23.44
C LYS A 185 -3.47 -13.62 -23.11
N PHE A 186 -4.33 -13.12 -23.96
CA PHE A 186 -5.78 -13.27 -23.86
C PHE A 186 -6.43 -13.07 -25.24
N GLN A 187 -7.69 -13.49 -25.35
CA GLN A 187 -8.51 -13.24 -26.52
C GLN A 187 -9.49 -12.09 -26.25
N GLN A 188 -9.78 -11.34 -27.29
CA GLN A 188 -10.85 -10.35 -27.29
C GLN A 188 -12.10 -10.95 -27.95
N TYR A 189 -13.24 -10.38 -27.64
CA TYR A 189 -14.49 -10.74 -28.31
C TYR A 189 -15.23 -9.48 -28.76
N ASP A 190 -15.91 -9.59 -29.90
CA ASP A 190 -16.60 -8.44 -30.50
C ASP A 190 -17.95 -8.14 -29.82
N LYS A 191 -18.67 -9.19 -29.42
CA LYS A 191 -20.01 -9.07 -28.82
C LYS A 191 -20.14 -9.94 -27.60
N LEU A 192 -20.74 -9.38 -26.54
CA LEU A 192 -20.97 -10.07 -25.28
C LEU A 192 -21.90 -11.31 -25.48
N ASP A 193 -22.90 -11.21 -26.34
CA ASP A 193 -23.81 -12.32 -26.61
C ASP A 193 -23.09 -13.55 -27.17
N THR A 194 -22.07 -13.37 -28.01
CA THR A 194 -21.27 -14.49 -28.55
C THR A 194 -20.60 -15.26 -27.42
N ILE A 195 -20.06 -14.57 -26.41
CA ILE A 195 -19.45 -15.21 -25.22
C ILE A 195 -20.53 -15.80 -24.32
N ALA A 196 -21.60 -15.07 -24.10
CA ALA A 196 -22.69 -15.51 -23.23
C ALA A 196 -23.34 -16.83 -23.70
N GLU A 197 -23.45 -17.02 -25.03
CA GLU A 197 -24.04 -18.18 -25.67
C GLU A 197 -23.03 -19.27 -26.07
N ALA A 198 -21.74 -19.05 -25.81
CA ALA A 198 -20.71 -20.07 -26.10
C ALA A 198 -21.07 -21.42 -25.46
N THR A 199 -20.85 -22.50 -26.20
CA THR A 199 -21.12 -23.88 -25.74
C THR A 199 -19.87 -24.61 -25.25
N THR A 200 -18.70 -24.01 -25.50
CA THR A 200 -17.39 -24.56 -25.11
C THR A 200 -16.91 -23.96 -23.81
N PRO A 201 -16.07 -24.70 -23.05
CA PRO A 201 -15.43 -24.15 -21.86
C PRO A 201 -14.59 -22.90 -22.19
N LEU A 202 -14.64 -21.92 -21.31
CA LEU A 202 -13.85 -20.70 -21.43
C LEU A 202 -13.62 -20.06 -20.05
N VAL A 203 -12.63 -19.18 -19.99
CA VAL A 203 -12.40 -18.31 -18.86
C VAL A 203 -12.61 -16.86 -19.30
N ILE A 204 -13.34 -16.07 -18.52
CA ILE A 204 -13.52 -14.65 -18.79
C ILE A 204 -13.28 -13.79 -17.58
N ILE A 205 -12.41 -12.80 -17.75
CA ILE A 205 -12.18 -11.70 -16.81
C ILE A 205 -13.03 -10.52 -17.26
N ALA A 206 -14.01 -10.11 -16.46
CA ALA A 206 -14.98 -9.09 -16.81
C ALA A 206 -15.25 -8.09 -15.66
N SER A 207 -15.52 -6.84 -16.03
CA SER A 207 -15.85 -5.77 -15.07
C SER A 207 -17.34 -5.46 -15.09
N PRO A 208 -17.86 -4.91 -13.97
CA PRO A 208 -17.24 -4.57 -12.70
C PRO A 208 -17.14 -5.74 -11.71
N GLY A 209 -16.24 -5.61 -10.70
CA GLY A 209 -15.95 -6.68 -9.72
C GLY A 209 -17.10 -7.03 -8.79
N MET A 210 -18.01 -6.10 -8.52
CA MET A 210 -19.12 -6.31 -7.58
C MET A 210 -20.46 -6.64 -8.26
N LEU A 211 -20.45 -6.93 -9.55
CA LEU A 211 -21.66 -7.29 -10.35
C LEU A 211 -22.75 -6.20 -10.33
N GLN A 212 -22.39 -4.91 -10.19
CA GLN A 212 -23.38 -3.83 -10.09
C GLN A 212 -24.17 -3.63 -11.40
N ASN A 213 -23.46 -3.73 -12.53
CA ASN A 213 -23.99 -3.54 -13.88
C ASN A 213 -23.05 -4.19 -14.91
N GLY A 214 -23.31 -4.00 -16.20
CA GLY A 214 -22.40 -4.31 -17.30
C GLY A 214 -22.08 -5.79 -17.48
N PRO A 215 -21.01 -6.09 -18.24
CA PRO A 215 -20.72 -7.43 -18.73
C PRO A 215 -20.62 -8.51 -17.66
N SER A 216 -19.95 -8.25 -16.54
CA SER A 216 -19.81 -9.25 -15.49
C SER A 216 -21.16 -9.67 -14.89
N ARG A 217 -22.07 -8.68 -14.70
CA ARG A 217 -23.43 -8.96 -14.22
C ARG A 217 -24.26 -9.71 -15.25
N GLU A 218 -24.20 -9.31 -16.50
CA GLU A 218 -24.98 -9.94 -17.59
C GLU A 218 -24.57 -11.41 -17.77
N LEU A 219 -23.26 -11.69 -17.78
CA LEU A 219 -22.74 -13.05 -17.84
C LEU A 219 -23.11 -13.86 -16.60
N PHE A 220 -23.03 -13.27 -15.42
CA PHE A 220 -23.42 -13.92 -14.18
C PHE A 220 -24.88 -14.35 -14.22
N VAL A 221 -25.80 -13.47 -14.60
CA VAL A 221 -27.24 -13.78 -14.69
C VAL A 221 -27.52 -14.89 -15.71
N LYS A 222 -26.86 -14.86 -16.87
CA LYS A 222 -27.04 -15.89 -17.92
C LYS A 222 -26.46 -17.24 -17.52
N TRP A 223 -25.36 -17.29 -16.75
CA TRP A 223 -24.63 -18.52 -16.45
C TRP A 223 -24.94 -19.14 -15.10
N ALA A 224 -25.50 -18.37 -14.17
CA ALA A 224 -25.80 -18.81 -12.81
C ALA A 224 -26.70 -20.05 -12.71
N PRO A 225 -27.71 -20.28 -13.61
CA PRO A 225 -28.56 -21.45 -13.53
C PRO A 225 -27.88 -22.78 -13.91
N PHE A 226 -26.66 -22.77 -14.43
CA PHE A 226 -26.00 -23.96 -14.99
C PHE A 226 -24.91 -24.47 -14.06
N PRO A 227 -25.00 -25.70 -13.54
CA PRO A 227 -24.09 -26.23 -12.51
C PRO A 227 -22.66 -26.47 -13.00
N GLU A 228 -22.46 -26.65 -14.32
CA GLU A 228 -21.11 -26.78 -14.89
C GLU A 228 -20.31 -25.48 -14.81
N ASN A 229 -20.96 -24.33 -14.78
CA ASN A 229 -20.30 -23.02 -14.71
C ASN A 229 -19.78 -22.67 -13.30
N GLY A 230 -18.95 -21.67 -13.22
CA GLY A 230 -18.46 -21.15 -11.95
C GLY A 230 -18.14 -19.67 -12.00
N VAL A 231 -18.24 -19.02 -10.84
CA VAL A 231 -17.77 -17.66 -10.61
C VAL A 231 -16.69 -17.67 -9.53
N ILE A 232 -15.62 -16.93 -9.77
CA ILE A 232 -14.52 -16.77 -8.81
C ILE A 232 -14.37 -15.30 -8.49
N PHE A 233 -14.67 -14.91 -7.26
CA PHE A 233 -14.44 -13.57 -6.76
C PHE A 233 -13.02 -13.49 -6.22
N THR A 234 -12.30 -12.44 -6.62
CA THR A 234 -10.86 -12.29 -6.32
C THR A 234 -10.54 -11.00 -5.56
N GLY A 235 -11.53 -10.14 -5.36
CA GLY A 235 -11.37 -8.88 -4.65
C GLY A 235 -12.34 -8.71 -3.50
N TYR A 236 -12.12 -7.66 -2.73
CA TYR A 236 -13.03 -7.26 -1.66
C TYR A 236 -14.43 -6.97 -2.19
N SER A 237 -15.45 -7.43 -1.48
CA SER A 237 -16.85 -7.20 -1.83
C SER A 237 -17.54 -6.43 -0.70
N VAL A 238 -18.02 -5.23 -1.03
CA VAL A 238 -18.69 -4.32 -0.08
C VAL A 238 -20.04 -4.90 0.34
N GLU A 239 -20.38 -4.77 1.61
CA GLU A 239 -21.70 -5.12 2.15
C GLU A 239 -22.84 -4.51 1.34
N GLY A 240 -23.88 -5.31 1.09
CA GLY A 240 -25.03 -4.90 0.28
C GLY A 240 -24.83 -5.01 -1.24
N SER A 241 -23.59 -5.23 -1.74
CA SER A 241 -23.37 -5.48 -3.18
C SER A 241 -23.91 -6.84 -3.62
N LEU A 242 -24.19 -6.98 -4.94
CA LEU A 242 -24.60 -8.27 -5.49
C LEU A 242 -23.53 -9.34 -5.30
N ALA A 243 -22.25 -8.99 -5.50
CA ALA A 243 -21.13 -9.91 -5.29
C ALA A 243 -21.12 -10.47 -3.86
N LYS A 244 -21.29 -9.62 -2.86
CA LYS A 244 -21.32 -10.04 -1.45
C LYS A 244 -22.51 -10.97 -1.18
N LYS A 245 -23.70 -10.65 -1.69
CA LYS A 245 -24.88 -11.53 -1.61
C LYS A 245 -24.63 -12.89 -2.26
N VAL A 246 -23.92 -12.94 -3.39
CA VAL A 246 -23.56 -14.19 -4.07
C VAL A 246 -22.59 -15.02 -3.26
N ILE A 247 -21.60 -14.38 -2.65
CA ILE A 247 -20.59 -15.06 -1.81
C ILE A 247 -21.22 -15.65 -0.54
N ASP A 248 -22.09 -14.88 0.13
CA ASP A 248 -22.65 -15.24 1.44
C ASP A 248 -23.99 -16.01 1.35
N SER A 249 -24.62 -16.05 0.15
CA SER A 249 -26.00 -16.52 0.05
C SER A 249 -26.13 -17.98 -0.38
N ASP A 250 -27.30 -18.49 -0.05
CA ASP A 250 -27.87 -19.72 -0.58
C ASP A 250 -28.08 -19.65 -2.10
N LYS A 251 -28.68 -20.70 -2.65
CA LYS A 251 -28.89 -20.86 -4.09
C LYS A 251 -29.85 -19.84 -4.74
N THR A 252 -30.63 -19.09 -3.95
CA THR A 252 -31.62 -18.13 -4.47
C THR A 252 -31.18 -16.69 -4.24
N ILE A 253 -31.02 -15.92 -5.29
CA ILE A 253 -30.51 -14.54 -5.26
C ILE A 253 -31.49 -13.61 -5.97
N VAL A 254 -31.77 -12.45 -5.36
CA VAL A 254 -32.58 -11.40 -6.01
C VAL A 254 -31.65 -10.47 -6.78
N VAL A 255 -31.85 -10.38 -8.10
CA VAL A 255 -31.10 -9.53 -9.01
C VAL A 255 -32.04 -8.55 -9.71
N GLY A 256 -32.14 -7.33 -9.21
CA GLY A 256 -33.20 -6.40 -9.63
C GLY A 256 -34.58 -6.94 -9.25
N ASP A 257 -35.48 -7.05 -10.23
CA ASP A 257 -36.83 -7.59 -10.03
C ASP A 257 -36.92 -9.11 -10.27
N GLN A 258 -35.79 -9.77 -10.53
CA GLN A 258 -35.75 -11.20 -10.86
C GLN A 258 -35.24 -12.03 -9.69
N ILE A 259 -35.84 -13.20 -9.50
CA ILE A 259 -35.33 -14.23 -8.59
C ILE A 259 -34.49 -15.20 -9.43
N LEU A 260 -33.23 -15.30 -9.14
CA LEU A 260 -32.26 -16.14 -9.84
C LEU A 260 -31.91 -17.36 -8.99
N ASN A 261 -32.14 -18.55 -9.52
CA ASN A 261 -31.65 -19.78 -8.91
C ASN A 261 -30.21 -20.04 -9.40
N ARG A 262 -29.27 -19.94 -8.48
CA ARG A 262 -27.85 -20.16 -8.75
C ARG A 262 -27.49 -21.62 -8.52
N GLU A 263 -27.14 -22.33 -9.59
CA GLU A 263 -26.59 -23.68 -9.54
C GLU A 263 -25.08 -23.74 -9.78
N MET A 264 -24.52 -22.68 -10.40
CA MET A 264 -23.09 -22.55 -10.62
C MET A 264 -22.28 -22.55 -9.30
N SER A 265 -21.02 -23.02 -9.35
CA SER A 265 -20.10 -22.94 -8.22
C SER A 265 -19.66 -21.50 -7.95
N VAL A 266 -19.48 -21.18 -6.67
CA VAL A 266 -18.94 -19.89 -6.21
C VAL A 266 -17.68 -20.16 -5.41
N ASN A 267 -16.61 -19.51 -5.81
CA ASN A 267 -15.33 -19.54 -5.12
C ASN A 267 -14.93 -18.11 -4.75
N TYR A 268 -14.27 -17.96 -3.62
CA TYR A 268 -13.68 -16.71 -3.18
C TYR A 268 -12.22 -16.94 -2.81
N GLU A 269 -11.31 -16.25 -3.52
CA GLU A 269 -9.89 -16.27 -3.25
C GLU A 269 -9.36 -14.85 -3.30
N SER A 270 -8.97 -14.31 -2.16
CA SER A 270 -8.60 -12.89 -2.05
C SER A 270 -7.23 -12.60 -2.67
N PHE A 271 -7.25 -11.96 -3.83
CA PHE A 271 -6.08 -11.30 -4.44
C PHE A 271 -6.21 -9.79 -4.20
N SER A 272 -6.19 -9.42 -2.93
CA SER A 272 -6.34 -8.01 -2.58
C SER A 272 -5.06 -7.23 -2.88
N ALA A 273 -5.28 -5.96 -3.23
CA ALA A 273 -4.20 -4.98 -3.36
C ALA A 273 -4.10 -4.09 -2.10
N HIS A 274 -4.77 -4.45 -1.01
CA HIS A 274 -4.72 -3.77 0.28
C HIS A 274 -3.90 -4.57 1.27
N ALA A 275 -3.23 -3.88 2.18
CA ALA A 275 -2.51 -4.50 3.27
C ALA A 275 -3.47 -5.24 4.21
N ASP A 276 -3.07 -6.41 4.67
CA ASP A 276 -3.74 -7.15 5.72
C ASP A 276 -3.24 -6.73 7.12
N PHE A 277 -3.72 -7.40 8.16
CA PHE A 277 -3.30 -7.10 9.52
C PHE A 277 -1.79 -7.24 9.73
N LEU A 278 -1.18 -8.32 9.23
CA LEU A 278 0.24 -8.58 9.44
C LEU A 278 1.10 -7.56 8.71
N ALA A 279 0.75 -7.21 7.48
CA ALA A 279 1.44 -6.20 6.70
C ALA A 279 1.30 -4.80 7.33
N THR A 280 0.12 -4.46 7.88
CA THR A 280 -0.11 -3.21 8.59
C THR A 280 0.67 -3.15 9.90
N GLN A 281 0.71 -4.25 10.66
CA GLN A 281 1.49 -4.34 11.90
C GLN A 281 2.99 -4.19 11.61
N ASP A 282 3.53 -4.91 10.62
CA ASP A 282 4.93 -4.79 10.19
C ASP A 282 5.28 -3.36 9.78
N TYR A 283 4.40 -2.71 9.06
CA TYR A 283 4.60 -1.32 8.64
C TYR A 283 4.65 -0.35 9.83
N ILE A 284 3.77 -0.51 10.80
CA ILE A 284 3.77 0.27 12.06
C ILE A 284 5.04 -0.02 12.89
N GLU A 285 5.45 -1.30 12.97
CA GLU A 285 6.63 -1.72 13.73
C GLU A 285 7.92 -1.10 13.20
N ILE A 286 8.03 -0.93 11.88
CA ILE A 286 9.20 -0.31 11.25
C ILE A 286 9.18 1.20 11.40
N LEU A 287 8.03 1.85 11.19
CA LEU A 287 7.89 3.30 11.24
C LEU A 287 7.82 3.86 12.67
N GLN A 288 7.30 3.09 13.61
CA GLN A 288 7.08 3.45 15.02
C GLN A 288 6.47 4.85 15.23
N PRO A 289 5.40 5.22 14.53
CA PRO A 289 4.81 6.54 14.65
C PRO A 289 4.14 6.69 16.00
N PRO A 290 4.32 7.82 16.73
CA PRO A 290 3.65 8.04 18.01
C PRO A 290 2.12 8.19 17.87
N ASN A 291 1.62 8.54 16.69
CA ASN A 291 0.21 8.75 16.44
C ASN A 291 -0.25 8.04 15.16
N ILE A 292 -1.37 7.33 15.24
CA ILE A 292 -1.98 6.63 14.11
C ILE A 292 -3.43 7.08 13.96
N VAL A 293 -3.83 7.36 12.71
CA VAL A 293 -5.21 7.60 12.31
C VAL A 293 -5.62 6.49 11.34
N LEU A 294 -6.56 5.65 11.74
CA LEU A 294 -7.13 4.63 10.88
C LEU A 294 -8.23 5.24 10.02
N VAL A 295 -8.16 5.00 8.71
CA VAL A 295 -9.13 5.49 7.72
C VAL A 295 -9.48 4.37 6.73
N HIS A 296 -10.42 4.62 5.82
CA HIS A 296 -10.75 3.73 4.70
C HIS A 296 -11.01 2.27 5.13
N GLY A 297 -12.00 2.07 6.02
CA GLY A 297 -12.42 0.76 6.47
C GLY A 297 -13.86 0.76 6.97
N ASP A 298 -14.43 -0.42 7.14
CA ASP A 298 -15.70 -0.57 7.85
C ASP A 298 -15.53 -0.17 9.32
N GLN A 299 -16.53 0.50 9.89
CA GLN A 299 -16.44 1.03 11.25
C GLN A 299 -16.19 -0.05 12.31
N VAL A 300 -16.80 -1.23 12.13
CA VAL A 300 -16.65 -2.35 13.08
C VAL A 300 -15.24 -2.94 12.95
N GLU A 301 -14.77 -3.17 11.72
CA GLU A 301 -13.44 -3.73 11.46
C GLU A 301 -12.32 -2.76 11.87
N MET A 302 -12.48 -1.46 11.61
CA MET A 302 -11.57 -0.43 12.13
C MET A 302 -11.51 -0.41 13.67
N GLY A 303 -12.65 -0.60 14.32
CA GLY A 303 -12.72 -0.70 15.79
C GLY A 303 -11.93 -1.89 16.31
N LYS A 304 -12.10 -3.06 15.70
CA LYS A 304 -11.35 -4.27 16.06
C LYS A 304 -9.84 -4.09 15.83
N LEU A 305 -9.45 -3.48 14.71
CA LEU A 305 -8.06 -3.19 14.40
C LEU A 305 -7.44 -2.27 15.44
N ARG A 306 -8.13 -1.15 15.76
CA ARG A 306 -7.68 -0.23 16.81
C ARG A 306 -7.45 -0.97 18.13
N ASP A 307 -8.42 -1.77 18.57
CA ASP A 307 -8.37 -2.45 19.86
C ASP A 307 -7.22 -3.48 19.90
N ARG A 308 -6.99 -4.20 18.80
CA ARG A 308 -5.86 -5.15 18.65
C ARG A 308 -4.51 -4.42 18.67
N LEU A 309 -4.36 -3.34 17.89
CA LEU A 309 -3.13 -2.53 17.88
C LEU A 309 -2.89 -1.85 19.24
N GLN A 310 -3.95 -1.34 19.88
CA GLN A 310 -3.84 -0.74 21.22
C GLN A 310 -3.38 -1.76 22.28
N SER A 311 -3.78 -3.02 22.16
CA SER A 311 -3.31 -4.09 23.06
C SER A 311 -1.83 -4.40 22.88
N ILE A 312 -1.31 -4.27 21.63
CA ILE A 312 0.10 -4.52 21.29
C ILE A 312 0.99 -3.35 21.73
N TYR A 313 0.61 -2.13 21.32
CA TYR A 313 1.45 -0.94 21.52
C TYR A 313 1.16 -0.17 22.81
N LYS A 314 0.04 -0.49 23.49
CA LYS A 314 -0.39 0.13 24.75
C LYS A 314 -0.41 1.67 24.66
N GLU A 315 0.27 2.35 25.57
CA GLU A 315 0.33 3.81 25.63
C GLU A 315 1.42 4.43 24.74
N ARG A 316 2.28 3.59 24.11
CA ARG A 316 3.35 4.09 23.23
C ARG A 316 2.80 4.78 21.97
N ILE A 317 1.66 4.34 21.47
CA ILE A 317 1.05 4.84 20.23
C ILE A 317 -0.39 5.25 20.50
N GLN A 318 -0.73 6.49 20.17
CA GLN A 318 -2.12 6.95 20.17
C GLN A 318 -2.80 6.53 18.89
N ILE A 319 -3.92 5.78 18.96
CA ILE A 319 -4.63 5.27 17.79
C ILE A 319 -6.05 5.83 17.75
N LEU A 320 -6.40 6.49 16.65
CA LEU A 320 -7.68 7.15 16.44
C LEU A 320 -8.44 6.60 15.23
N THR A 321 -9.75 6.52 15.33
CA THR A 321 -10.67 6.07 14.28
C THR A 321 -11.76 7.14 14.05
N PRO A 322 -11.43 8.27 13.41
CA PRO A 322 -12.38 9.35 13.22
C PRO A 322 -13.48 8.97 12.22
N ARG A 323 -14.68 9.53 12.43
CA ARG A 323 -15.74 9.53 11.41
C ARG A 323 -15.41 10.55 10.32
N ASN A 324 -16.03 10.41 9.15
CA ASN A 324 -15.93 11.39 8.09
C ASN A 324 -16.27 12.80 8.61
N CYS A 325 -15.43 13.77 8.27
CA CYS A 325 -15.53 15.16 8.73
C CYS A 325 -15.35 15.38 10.25
N GLN A 326 -14.93 14.38 11.01
CA GLN A 326 -14.59 14.56 12.42
C GLN A 326 -13.23 15.23 12.56
N LEU A 327 -13.18 16.32 13.32
CA LEU A 327 -11.93 16.99 13.66
C LEU A 327 -11.10 16.14 14.63
N VAL A 328 -9.86 15.88 14.26
CA VAL A 328 -8.84 15.24 15.11
C VAL A 328 -7.79 16.28 15.50
N ARG A 329 -7.34 16.26 16.75
CA ARG A 329 -6.32 17.17 17.27
C ARG A 329 -5.20 16.38 17.92
N PHE A 330 -3.96 16.71 17.58
CA PHE A 330 -2.75 16.21 18.22
C PHE A 330 -1.98 17.35 18.85
N ASN A 331 -1.35 17.10 19.98
CA ASN A 331 -0.37 18.00 20.57
C ASN A 331 1.00 17.47 20.18
N LEU A 332 1.61 18.06 19.17
CA LEU A 332 2.88 17.65 18.63
C LEU A 332 3.94 18.70 18.96
N VAL A 333 5.14 18.23 19.26
CA VAL A 333 6.30 19.11 19.45
C VAL A 333 7.05 19.17 18.12
N SER A 334 7.06 20.34 17.51
CA SER A 334 7.77 20.57 16.25
C SER A 334 9.28 20.55 16.51
N LYS A 335 10.00 19.63 15.86
CA LYS A 335 11.46 19.66 15.75
C LYS A 335 11.82 20.66 14.65
N LYS A 336 12.09 21.91 15.02
CA LYS A 336 12.43 22.93 14.04
C LYS A 336 13.89 22.78 13.63
N SER A 337 14.13 22.61 12.33
CA SER A 337 15.47 22.77 11.78
C SER A 337 15.75 24.25 11.55
N ALA A 338 16.91 24.70 11.95
CA ALA A 338 17.35 26.06 11.67
C ALA A 338 18.69 26.01 10.92
N LYS A 339 18.81 26.83 9.87
CA LYS A 339 20.08 26.97 9.15
C LYS A 339 20.98 27.92 9.91
N ILE A 340 22.14 27.45 10.38
CA ILE A 340 23.15 28.32 10.96
C ILE A 340 23.91 28.98 9.84
N ILE A 341 23.98 30.31 9.84
CA ILE A 341 24.61 31.11 8.77
C ILE A 341 25.68 32.07 9.36
N GLY A 342 26.44 32.69 8.49
CA GLY A 342 27.42 33.72 8.86
C GLY A 342 28.64 33.20 9.63
N SER A 343 29.17 34.03 10.51
CA SER A 343 30.33 33.72 11.37
C SER A 343 29.99 32.60 12.37
N LEU A 344 28.75 32.52 12.80
CA LEU A 344 28.27 31.48 13.70
C LEU A 344 28.40 30.08 13.07
N ALA A 345 28.10 29.93 11.80
CA ALA A 345 28.23 28.65 11.09
C ALA A 345 29.71 28.16 11.09
N LYS A 346 30.66 29.08 10.86
CA LYS A 346 32.09 28.74 10.87
C LYS A 346 32.52 28.24 12.25
N ARG A 347 32.13 28.95 13.32
CA ARG A 347 32.45 28.59 14.71
C ARG A 347 31.88 27.23 15.11
N VAL A 348 30.63 26.93 14.72
CA VAL A 348 30.00 25.64 15.03
C VAL A 348 30.68 24.50 14.28
N ILE A 349 31.05 24.68 13.02
CA ILE A 349 31.80 23.69 12.24
C ILE A 349 33.17 23.41 12.89
N GLU A 350 33.89 24.48 13.29
CA GLU A 350 35.19 24.34 13.98
C GLU A 350 35.03 23.55 15.29
N GLN A 351 34.01 23.84 16.09
CA GLN A 351 33.72 23.12 17.33
C GLN A 351 33.37 21.68 17.10
N ALA A 352 32.53 21.38 16.08
CA ALA A 352 32.15 20.01 15.71
C ALA A 352 33.36 19.18 15.24
N VAL A 353 34.27 19.78 14.46
CA VAL A 353 35.53 19.14 14.05
C VAL A 353 36.41 18.84 15.24
N LEU A 354 36.60 19.79 16.16
CA LEU A 354 37.39 19.59 17.37
C LEU A 354 36.81 18.52 18.30
N ALA A 355 35.46 18.44 18.40
CA ALA A 355 34.78 17.41 19.18
C ALA A 355 34.99 16.02 18.56
N ARG A 356 34.90 15.91 17.24
CA ARG A 356 35.14 14.66 16.50
C ARG A 356 36.58 14.19 16.63
N ASP A 357 37.55 15.11 16.56
CA ASP A 357 38.97 14.79 16.72
C ASP A 357 39.27 14.33 18.16
N ARG A 358 38.60 14.89 19.16
CA ARG A 358 38.72 14.43 20.57
C ARG A 358 38.18 13.02 20.74
N MET A 359 37.03 12.68 20.12
CA MET A 359 36.48 11.33 20.16
C MET A 359 37.36 10.33 19.42
N ALA A 360 37.92 10.69 18.26
CA ALA A 360 38.83 9.82 17.51
C ALA A 360 40.13 9.51 18.31
N ASN A 361 40.58 10.46 19.13
CA ASN A 361 41.79 10.29 19.96
C ASN A 361 41.52 9.66 21.35
N SER A 362 40.28 9.44 21.72
CA SER A 362 39.87 8.85 23.01
C SER A 362 39.56 7.34 22.94
N ILE A 363 39.68 6.70 21.77
CA ILE A 363 39.55 5.25 21.64
C ILE A 363 40.92 4.63 21.99
N PRO A 364 41.05 3.85 23.08
CA PRO A 364 42.30 3.13 23.37
C PRO A 364 42.48 2.07 22.29
N ILE A 365 43.56 2.12 21.54
CA ILE A 365 43.99 1.04 20.66
C ILE A 365 44.53 -0.07 21.57
N GLU A 366 43.71 -1.05 21.92
CA GLU A 366 44.24 -2.31 22.44
C GLU A 366 44.88 -3.09 21.31
N PRO A 367 46.11 -3.59 21.49
CA PRO A 367 46.76 -4.39 20.47
C PRO A 367 46.08 -5.76 20.38
N SER A 368 45.58 -6.10 19.19
CA SER A 368 45.02 -7.39 18.86
C SER A 368 46.08 -8.49 19.01
N THR A 369 46.00 -9.27 20.10
CA THR A 369 46.53 -10.63 20.11
C THR A 369 45.37 -11.58 19.92
N GLY A 370 45.39 -12.23 18.77
CA GLY A 370 44.46 -13.31 18.50
C GLY A 370 44.72 -14.52 19.38
N GLN A 371 43.64 -15.12 19.86
CA GLN A 371 43.38 -16.57 19.87
C GLN A 371 42.16 -16.87 20.77
N ALA A 372 41.19 -17.50 20.12
CA ALA A 372 40.29 -18.53 20.65
C ALA A 372 39.69 -18.41 22.06
N ALA A 373 38.38 -18.38 22.14
CA ALA A 373 37.62 -19.33 22.94
C ALA A 373 36.15 -19.39 22.54
N ILE A 374 35.80 -20.53 21.98
CA ILE A 374 34.44 -21.09 21.94
C ILE A 374 34.19 -21.69 23.33
N GLN A 375 32.94 -21.57 23.83
CA GLN A 375 32.27 -22.27 24.91
C GLN A 375 31.87 -21.44 26.13
N ALA A 376 30.59 -21.19 26.28
CA ALA A 376 29.70 -21.79 27.26
C ALA A 376 28.33 -21.04 27.23
N ALA A 377 27.34 -21.68 26.69
CA ALA A 377 25.97 -21.50 27.11
C ALA A 377 25.78 -22.46 28.28
N GLU A 378 25.19 -21.92 29.39
CA GLU A 378 24.26 -22.66 30.24
C GLU A 378 24.04 -21.88 31.55
N ASP A 379 22.77 -21.74 31.90
CA ASP A 379 22.22 -21.48 33.24
C ASP A 379 22.42 -20.10 33.89
N VAL A 380 21.39 -19.25 33.83
CA VAL A 380 20.99 -18.41 34.96
C VAL A 380 19.46 -18.42 35.09
N ASP A 381 19.08 -18.85 36.28
CA ASP A 381 17.71 -18.94 36.80
C ASP A 381 16.97 -17.59 36.86
N MET A 382 15.67 -17.68 36.68
CA MET A 382 14.69 -16.64 36.98
C MET A 382 14.53 -16.50 38.52
N GLU A 383 14.72 -15.31 39.02
CA GLU A 383 14.02 -14.71 40.16
C GLU A 383 14.70 -13.36 40.50
N ASP A 384 14.01 -12.25 40.14
CA ASP A 384 13.82 -11.05 40.94
C ASP A 384 13.34 -9.90 40.04
N ALA A 385 11.99 -9.84 39.91
CA ALA A 385 11.32 -8.67 39.34
C ALA A 385 10.76 -7.85 40.51
N ALA A 386 11.40 -6.80 40.90
CA ALA A 386 10.78 -5.67 41.59
C ALA A 386 11.70 -4.45 41.61
N GLU A 387 11.13 -3.31 41.24
CA GLU A 387 11.68 -1.96 41.37
C GLU A 387 12.65 -1.50 40.26
N GLU A 388 12.13 -1.18 39.08
CA GLU A 388 12.75 -0.16 38.24
C GLU A 388 11.96 1.16 38.40
N GLU A 389 12.61 2.03 39.19
CA GLU A 389 12.34 3.46 39.24
C GLU A 389 12.38 4.06 37.84
N LYS A 390 11.42 4.97 37.55
CA LYS A 390 11.43 5.87 36.40
C LYS A 390 12.77 6.61 36.40
N LYS A 391 13.71 6.15 35.60
CA LYS A 391 14.77 6.99 35.08
C LYS A 391 14.14 7.79 33.95
N ASP A 392 13.99 9.10 34.16
CA ASP A 392 13.92 10.06 33.09
C ASP A 392 15.07 9.75 32.13
N GLU A 393 14.78 9.45 30.86
CA GLU A 393 15.81 9.34 29.83
C GLU A 393 16.43 10.72 29.69
N GLU A 394 17.54 10.96 30.41
CA GLU A 394 18.46 12.02 30.06
C GLU A 394 19.01 11.69 28.69
N GLU A 395 18.48 12.36 27.63
CA GLU A 395 19.10 12.35 26.31
C GLU A 395 20.60 12.57 26.47
N ASP A 396 21.40 11.67 25.93
CA ASP A 396 22.86 11.80 25.92
C ASP A 396 23.26 13.04 25.12
N LEU A 397 23.41 14.17 25.82
CA LEU A 397 23.77 15.46 25.25
C LEU A 397 25.23 15.55 24.78
N SER A 398 26.01 14.47 24.91
CA SER A 398 27.44 14.46 24.51
C SER A 398 27.64 14.70 23.00
N ASN A 399 26.62 14.47 22.20
CA ASN A 399 26.64 14.66 20.75
C ASN A 399 26.04 16.01 20.27
N TYR A 400 25.60 16.86 21.19
CA TYR A 400 24.99 18.14 20.86
C TYR A 400 25.96 19.31 21.05
N VAL A 401 25.93 20.26 20.17
CA VAL A 401 26.63 21.52 20.27
C VAL A 401 25.65 22.62 20.63
N THR A 402 25.80 23.23 21.80
CA THR A 402 24.98 24.37 22.18
C THR A 402 25.41 25.60 21.40
N VAL A 403 24.46 26.31 20.81
CA VAL A 403 24.68 27.49 19.98
C VAL A 403 23.85 28.64 20.51
N ASP A 404 24.49 29.76 20.82
CA ASP A 404 23.84 31.02 21.17
C ASP A 404 23.82 31.92 19.95
N GLY A 405 22.63 32.41 19.58
CA GLY A 405 22.48 33.29 18.43
C GLY A 405 21.08 33.88 18.35
N VAL A 406 20.86 34.76 17.37
CA VAL A 406 19.55 35.33 17.06
C VAL A 406 18.87 34.46 16.02
N ILE A 407 17.61 34.08 16.28
CA ILE A 407 16.79 33.34 15.34
C ILE A 407 15.95 34.33 14.54
N ILE A 408 16.11 34.32 13.22
CA ILE A 408 15.25 35.05 12.29
C ILE A 408 14.33 34.04 11.62
N LYS A 409 13.02 34.28 11.72
CA LYS A 409 12.02 33.52 10.96
C LYS A 409 11.76 34.24 9.66
N GLN A 410 12.05 33.56 8.54
CA GLN A 410 11.72 34.03 7.20
C GLN A 410 10.80 32.98 6.57
N ASP A 411 9.52 33.30 6.47
CA ASP A 411 8.46 32.36 6.07
C ASP A 411 8.44 31.11 6.97
N PHE A 412 8.84 29.94 6.46
CA PHE A 412 8.96 28.67 7.19
C PHE A 412 10.40 28.34 7.57
N ASP A 413 11.38 29.08 7.06
CA ASP A 413 12.80 28.90 7.39
C ASP A 413 13.17 29.64 8.69
N HIS A 414 13.98 28.97 9.50
CA HIS A 414 14.60 29.56 10.67
C HIS A 414 16.11 29.70 10.42
N LEU A 415 16.60 30.92 10.50
CA LEU A 415 18.02 31.23 10.35
C LEU A 415 18.60 31.60 11.71
N ILE A 416 19.70 30.98 12.10
CA ILE A 416 20.45 31.32 13.34
C ILE A 416 21.76 31.99 12.96
N MET A 417 22.01 33.16 13.48
CA MET A 417 23.21 33.94 13.23
C MET A 417 23.65 34.73 14.46
N GLU A 418 24.81 35.33 14.42
CA GLU A 418 25.23 36.26 15.47
C GLU A 418 24.44 37.57 15.41
N GLU A 419 24.19 38.18 16.58
CA GLU A 419 23.41 39.41 16.71
C GLU A 419 23.97 40.56 15.85
N ASN A 420 25.30 40.67 15.72
CA ASN A 420 25.95 41.66 14.91
C ASN A 420 25.89 41.47 13.40
N GLU A 421 25.32 40.36 12.95
CA GLU A 421 25.14 40.01 11.53
C GLU A 421 23.69 40.12 11.05
N VAL A 422 22.76 40.42 11.95
CA VAL A 422 21.29 40.47 11.63
C VAL A 422 21.04 41.44 10.51
N ASP A 423 21.64 42.62 10.51
CA ASP A 423 21.45 43.65 9.48
C ASP A 423 21.95 43.25 8.09
N LYS A 424 22.83 42.23 8.00
CA LYS A 424 23.30 41.70 6.68
C LYS A 424 22.31 40.82 6.00
N TYR A 425 21.41 40.18 6.77
CA TYR A 425 20.49 39.15 6.30
C TYR A 425 19.01 39.54 6.40
N THR A 426 18.73 40.68 7.07
CA THR A 426 17.40 41.27 7.14
C THR A 426 17.49 42.72 6.59
N PRO A 427 17.20 42.92 5.30
CA PRO A 427 17.04 44.30 4.81
C PRO A 427 15.83 44.92 5.51
N LEU A 428 16.08 45.99 6.27
CA LEU A 428 15.07 46.87 6.80
C LEU A 428 14.44 47.71 5.69
#